data_3e77fb0f8aeb4ad10887f6feab6eea2c
#
_entry.id   3e77fb0f8aeb4ad10887f6feab6eea2c
#
_cell.length_a   1.000
_cell.length_b   1.000
_cell.length_c   1.000
_cell.angle_alpha   90.00
_cell.angle_beta   90.00
_cell.angle_gamma   90.00
#
_symmetry.space_group_name_H-M   'P 1'
#
loop_
_entity.id
_entity.type
_entity.pdbx_description
1 polymer ?
#
loop_
_entity_poly.entity_id
_entity_poly.type
_entity_poly.pdbx_seq_one_letter_code
_entity_poly.pdbx_strand_id
1 'polypeptide(L)'
;MGTPTFRIHPRCCTVASFQKIRAIGLLLALALFPTSSSAVEPSTDHDVVIVGAGASGLYAAFTLDNLGYSVLIVEARHEHGGRIDSHLLGDVRIEDGAEELYGATNNFVFNDIKAAYGVGAQIKIFQENPQQDTLIVMDADGLGGGSTCWSETGNCDADADIVDYWGFFGDIGSHDNDPSDQLVSNYLDTTWGVPSTSRGYHLYDAGTPGGEYGTTVERLGLRSLSREWNIWSLSDTLYGLGPTGYRDALDFLYFDQVLPFVTYNSPVTVVDTSGIKPVAIDSNGVYHYADAIIVTVSLGVLKAEIIDFIPDLPAAKLDAISTIGMGNGMKISLRFTSQIWENKFMSVLTDGPTGNCWTPNVYQPSALDHVLTCFMMGKNSEVMEALPNDAARLNQALVDLDAAFSGAASTGFIEGQVHNWTAEPYVLGSYSYPAPGTRPLAGSTMREVLAQPVGTTLYFAGEATHNTAPSTVPGALQSGERAGGEVDTNLGGPPAPGTPTADFSASLTLGASPLDVSFSDLSNQLPTGWSWDFGDGASSSVQHPLHQYTTPGNYTVSLTVTNPIGSHTRVLPNLISVPEPSVVPALGSWGSVVLVLGMAVLGARRRRSSLQCARESRE
;
A
#
# COMPACT_ATOMS: atom_id res chain seq x y z
N MET A 1 70.23 16.35 6.31
CA MET A 1 69.53 15.49 5.36
C MET A 1 68.05 15.72 5.60
N GLY A 2 67.45 16.55 4.76
CA GLY A 2 66.11 17.06 4.98
C GLY A 2 65.07 16.24 4.29
N THR A 3 63.95 16.04 4.96
CA THR A 3 62.70 15.56 4.40
C THR A 3 61.80 16.74 4.04
N PRO A 4 61.18 16.79 2.85
CA PRO A 4 60.29 17.89 2.48
C PRO A 4 58.87 17.63 2.99
N THR A 5 58.35 18.59 3.72
CA THR A 5 56.96 18.72 4.11
C THR A 5 56.15 19.31 2.96
N PHE A 6 55.16 18.55 2.42
CA PHE A 6 54.12 19.08 1.53
C PHE A 6 52.97 19.68 2.35
N ARG A 7 52.76 20.99 2.22
CA ARG A 7 51.56 21.68 2.67
C ARG A 7 50.48 21.58 1.61
N ILE A 8 49.34 20.99 1.94
CA ILE A 8 48.13 21.04 1.13
C ILE A 8 47.24 22.21 1.61
N HIS A 9 47.01 23.17 0.73
CA HIS A 9 46.04 24.21 0.94
C HIS A 9 44.60 23.69 0.69
N PRO A 10 43.58 24.01 1.51
CA PRO A 10 42.22 23.74 1.18
C PRO A 10 41.68 24.77 0.16
N ARG A 11 41.31 24.30 -1.03
CA ARG A 11 40.55 25.11 -1.97
C ARG A 11 39.07 24.97 -1.64
N CYS A 12 38.42 26.09 -1.34
CA CYS A 12 36.97 26.26 -1.34
C CYS A 12 36.38 25.74 -2.66
N CYS A 13 35.50 24.75 -2.61
CA CYS A 13 34.57 24.42 -3.69
C CYS A 13 33.24 25.11 -3.41
N THR A 14 32.99 26.17 -4.14
CA THR A 14 31.66 26.79 -4.30
C THR A 14 30.71 25.78 -4.93
N VAL A 15 29.56 25.61 -4.31
CA VAL A 15 28.45 24.82 -4.84
C VAL A 15 27.91 25.54 -6.09
N ALA A 16 28.17 24.96 -7.25
CA ALA A 16 27.57 25.43 -8.51
C ALA A 16 26.17 24.82 -8.64
N SER A 17 25.17 25.70 -8.69
CA SER A 17 23.80 25.36 -9.08
C SER A 17 23.79 24.76 -10.48
N PHE A 18 23.33 23.51 -10.60
CA PHE A 18 23.03 22.90 -11.89
C PHE A 18 21.73 23.48 -12.45
N GLN A 19 21.86 24.51 -13.29
CA GLN A 19 20.79 24.85 -14.23
C GLN A 19 20.80 23.80 -15.35
N LYS A 20 19.68 23.08 -15.50
CA LYS A 20 19.41 22.19 -16.63
C LYS A 20 19.41 23.00 -17.93
N ILE A 21 20.44 22.89 -18.74
CA ILE A 21 20.45 23.39 -20.11
C ILE A 21 19.73 22.35 -20.98
N ARG A 22 18.52 22.68 -21.42
CA ARG A 22 17.84 21.92 -22.49
C ARG A 22 18.55 22.24 -23.81
N ALA A 23 19.34 21.33 -24.33
CA ALA A 23 19.91 21.40 -25.66
C ALA A 23 18.87 20.90 -26.69
N ILE A 24 18.28 21.81 -27.46
CA ILE A 24 17.50 21.47 -28.66
C ILE A 24 18.50 21.08 -29.73
N GLY A 25 18.69 19.78 -29.95
CA GLY A 25 19.46 19.20 -31.03
C GLY A 25 18.54 18.78 -32.18
N LEU A 26 18.32 19.67 -33.16
CA LEU A 26 17.67 19.32 -34.42
C LEU A 26 18.69 18.58 -35.31
N LEU A 27 18.62 17.25 -35.40
CA LEU A 27 19.36 16.44 -36.37
C LEU A 27 18.37 15.73 -37.29
N LEU A 28 18.25 16.26 -38.53
CA LEU A 28 17.63 15.56 -39.65
C LEU A 28 18.50 14.33 -39.98
N ALA A 29 18.01 13.13 -39.67
CA ALA A 29 18.48 11.90 -40.27
C ALA A 29 17.28 11.21 -40.94
N LEU A 30 17.15 11.38 -42.25
CA LEU A 30 16.27 10.55 -43.08
C LEU A 30 16.84 9.13 -43.07
N ALA A 31 16.27 8.23 -42.26
CA ALA A 31 16.41 6.80 -42.43
C ALA A 31 15.05 6.21 -42.78
N LEU A 32 14.97 5.64 -43.96
CA LEU A 32 13.82 4.88 -44.45
C LEU A 32 13.67 3.63 -43.58
N PHE A 33 12.76 3.67 -42.61
CA PHE A 33 12.25 2.48 -41.95
C PHE A 33 10.88 2.13 -42.55
N PRO A 34 10.56 0.85 -42.73
CA PRO A 34 9.24 0.47 -43.17
C PRO A 34 8.24 0.88 -42.06
N THR A 35 7.27 1.71 -42.43
CA THR A 35 6.16 2.05 -41.57
C THR A 35 5.26 0.84 -41.38
N SER A 36 5.56 0.02 -40.35
CA SER A 36 4.50 -0.74 -39.72
C SER A 36 3.67 0.27 -38.93
N SER A 37 2.58 0.73 -39.48
CA SER A 37 1.54 1.37 -38.72
C SER A 37 1.00 0.32 -37.74
N SER A 38 1.53 0.27 -36.53
CA SER A 38 0.76 -0.24 -35.41
C SER A 38 -0.46 0.68 -35.33
N ALA A 39 -1.62 0.15 -35.67
CA ALA A 39 -2.87 0.81 -35.37
C ALA A 39 -2.84 1.08 -33.86
N VAL A 40 -2.77 2.36 -33.47
CA VAL A 40 -3.07 2.80 -32.13
C VAL A 40 -4.52 2.35 -31.93
N GLU A 41 -4.77 1.39 -31.04
CA GLU A 41 -6.12 1.02 -30.65
C GLU A 41 -6.82 2.31 -30.22
N PRO A 42 -8.03 2.58 -30.70
CA PRO A 42 -8.73 3.79 -30.31
C PRO A 42 -8.94 3.72 -28.80
N SER A 43 -8.29 4.64 -28.07
CA SER A 43 -8.58 4.84 -26.65
C SER A 43 -10.07 5.12 -26.51
N THR A 44 -10.76 4.37 -25.68
CA THR A 44 -12.14 4.71 -25.29
C THR A 44 -12.06 6.01 -24.50
N ASP A 45 -12.70 7.08 -25.01
CA ASP A 45 -12.86 8.32 -24.25
C ASP A 45 -13.69 8.01 -23.00
N HIS A 46 -13.16 8.33 -21.83
CA HIS A 46 -13.85 8.26 -20.55
C HIS A 46 -14.22 9.67 -20.07
N ASP A 47 -15.22 9.77 -19.21
CA ASP A 47 -15.50 11.06 -18.56
C ASP A 47 -14.37 11.41 -17.58
N VAL A 48 -13.86 10.40 -16.84
CA VAL A 48 -12.80 10.60 -15.86
C VAL A 48 -11.74 9.50 -15.94
N VAL A 49 -10.47 9.91 -15.97
CA VAL A 49 -9.32 9.02 -15.77
C VAL A 49 -8.73 9.25 -14.39
N ILE A 50 -8.52 8.17 -13.65
CA ILE A 50 -7.91 8.17 -12.32
C ILE A 50 -6.54 7.51 -12.39
N VAL A 51 -5.51 8.22 -11.94
CA VAL A 51 -4.12 7.72 -11.91
C VAL A 51 -3.81 7.15 -10.54
N GLY A 52 -3.78 5.82 -10.45
CA GLY A 52 -3.54 5.04 -9.24
C GLY A 52 -4.78 4.32 -8.69
N ALA A 53 -4.67 3.01 -8.46
CA ALA A 53 -5.70 2.17 -7.83
C ALA A 53 -5.42 1.95 -6.33
N GLY A 54 -4.91 2.96 -5.62
CA GLY A 54 -4.89 2.98 -4.16
C GLY A 54 -6.27 3.30 -3.58
N ALA A 55 -6.44 3.25 -2.26
CA ALA A 55 -7.70 3.50 -1.57
C ALA A 55 -8.42 4.77 -2.05
N SER A 56 -7.66 5.86 -2.23
CA SER A 56 -8.20 7.14 -2.69
C SER A 56 -8.72 7.09 -4.13
N GLY A 57 -7.97 6.46 -5.05
CA GLY A 57 -8.37 6.34 -6.46
C GLY A 57 -9.57 5.43 -6.64
N LEU A 58 -9.60 4.29 -5.95
CA LEU A 58 -10.72 3.36 -5.98
C LEU A 58 -11.99 4.00 -5.40
N TYR A 59 -11.88 4.76 -4.30
CA TYR A 59 -13.05 5.42 -3.72
C TYR A 59 -13.52 6.63 -4.54
N ALA A 60 -12.62 7.35 -5.23
CA ALA A 60 -12.99 8.35 -6.22
C ALA A 60 -13.77 7.72 -7.38
N ALA A 61 -13.31 6.57 -7.87
CA ALA A 61 -14.00 5.80 -8.89
C ALA A 61 -15.38 5.33 -8.42
N PHE A 62 -15.47 4.78 -7.20
CA PHE A 62 -16.73 4.36 -6.58
C PHE A 62 -17.72 5.54 -6.47
N THR A 63 -17.24 6.71 -6.07
CA THR A 63 -18.06 7.93 -5.98
C THR A 63 -18.58 8.34 -7.35
N LEU A 64 -17.71 8.38 -8.36
CA LEU A 64 -18.07 8.82 -9.71
C LEU A 64 -18.94 7.81 -10.46
N ASP A 65 -18.69 6.52 -10.30
CA ASP A 65 -19.51 5.45 -10.89
C ASP A 65 -20.94 5.48 -10.32
N ASN A 66 -21.08 5.68 -9.00
CA ASN A 66 -22.40 5.85 -8.36
C ASN A 66 -23.13 7.12 -8.82
N LEU A 67 -22.41 8.15 -9.28
CA LEU A 67 -23.00 9.33 -9.91
C LEU A 67 -23.33 9.09 -11.40
N GLY A 68 -22.74 8.06 -12.01
CA GLY A 68 -23.02 7.66 -13.39
C GLY A 68 -21.98 8.12 -14.42
N TYR A 69 -20.78 8.47 -13.99
CA TYR A 69 -19.67 8.77 -14.87
C TYR A 69 -18.99 7.50 -15.41
N SER A 70 -18.51 7.57 -16.65
CA SER A 70 -17.60 6.57 -17.20
C SER A 70 -16.19 6.80 -16.64
N VAL A 71 -15.67 5.84 -15.89
CA VAL A 71 -14.37 5.95 -15.20
C VAL A 71 -13.40 4.92 -15.74
N LEU A 72 -12.14 5.32 -15.91
CA LEU A 72 -10.99 4.44 -16.12
C LEU A 72 -9.98 4.68 -14.99
N ILE A 73 -9.48 3.60 -14.38
CA ILE A 73 -8.40 3.66 -13.40
C ILE A 73 -7.13 3.08 -14.04
N VAL A 74 -6.03 3.81 -14.00
CA VAL A 74 -4.73 3.39 -14.56
C VAL A 74 -3.76 3.16 -13.41
N GLU A 75 -3.40 1.88 -13.19
CA GLU A 75 -2.56 1.43 -12.08
C GLU A 75 -1.19 0.95 -12.56
N ALA A 76 -0.16 1.41 -11.86
CA ALA A 76 1.22 1.09 -12.19
C ALA A 76 1.60 -0.35 -11.82
N ARG A 77 1.06 -0.86 -10.71
CA ARG A 77 1.34 -2.20 -10.17
C ARG A 77 0.45 -3.26 -10.84
N HIS A 78 0.71 -4.52 -10.52
CA HIS A 78 -0.09 -5.66 -10.96
C HIS A 78 -1.32 -5.91 -10.07
N GLU A 79 -1.48 -5.14 -9.00
CA GLU A 79 -2.54 -5.25 -8.01
C GLU A 79 -3.00 -3.86 -7.54
N HIS A 80 -4.21 -3.82 -6.96
CA HIS A 80 -4.80 -2.64 -6.36
C HIS A 80 -4.54 -2.55 -4.85
N GLY A 81 -5.03 -1.48 -4.21
CA GLY A 81 -4.93 -1.24 -2.77
C GLY A 81 -3.83 -0.27 -2.38
N GLY A 82 -2.76 -0.16 -3.19
CA GLY A 82 -1.62 0.71 -2.88
C GLY A 82 -0.94 0.31 -1.57
N ARG A 83 -1.05 1.14 -0.52
CA ARG A 83 -0.50 0.88 0.83
C ARG A 83 -1.44 0.10 1.76
N ILE A 84 -2.44 -0.55 1.21
CA ILE A 84 -3.29 -1.53 1.89
C ILE A 84 -2.98 -2.87 1.25
N ASP A 85 -2.10 -3.64 1.88
CA ASP A 85 -1.63 -4.92 1.38
C ASP A 85 -1.44 -5.90 2.51
N SER A 86 -1.63 -7.18 2.23
CA SER A 86 -1.52 -8.24 3.22
C SER A 86 -1.07 -9.57 2.62
N HIS A 87 -0.44 -10.41 3.44
CA HIS A 87 -0.07 -11.76 3.07
C HIS A 87 -0.35 -12.76 4.20
N LEU A 88 -0.16 -14.04 3.95
CA LEU A 88 -0.20 -15.08 4.98
C LEU A 88 1.21 -15.50 5.36
N LEU A 89 1.49 -15.52 6.66
CA LEU A 89 2.70 -16.12 7.23
C LEU A 89 2.28 -17.29 8.14
N GLY A 90 2.46 -18.52 7.65
CA GLY A 90 1.76 -19.67 8.22
C GLY A 90 0.25 -19.54 8.03
N ASP A 91 -0.53 -19.64 9.10
CA ASP A 91 -1.98 -19.45 9.13
C ASP A 91 -2.41 -18.07 9.66
N VAL A 92 -1.47 -17.16 9.89
CA VAL A 92 -1.71 -15.80 10.36
C VAL A 92 -1.71 -14.81 9.17
N ARG A 93 -2.76 -14.02 9.02
CA ARG A 93 -2.77 -12.89 8.08
C ARG A 93 -1.97 -11.73 8.66
N ILE A 94 -1.08 -11.20 7.87
CA ILE A 94 -0.23 -10.06 8.18
C ILE A 94 -0.65 -8.90 7.29
N GLU A 95 -0.87 -7.76 7.87
CA GLU A 95 -1.06 -6.51 7.14
C GLU A 95 0.31 -5.86 6.90
N ASP A 96 0.77 -5.86 5.65
CA ASP A 96 2.05 -5.25 5.27
C ASP A 96 1.98 -3.72 5.29
N GLY A 97 0.80 -3.17 5.04
CA GLY A 97 0.49 -1.75 5.06
C GLY A 97 -0.34 -1.33 6.27
N ALA A 98 -1.46 -0.66 5.98
CA ALA A 98 -2.42 -0.24 7.00
C ALA A 98 -3.05 -1.45 7.69
N GLU A 99 -3.04 -1.43 9.02
CA GLU A 99 -3.52 -2.53 9.87
C GLU A 99 -4.65 -2.06 10.79
N GLU A 100 -4.52 -0.85 11.30
CA GLU A 100 -5.40 -0.32 12.35
C GLU A 100 -6.63 0.34 11.76
N LEU A 101 -7.79 -0.07 12.25
CA LEU A 101 -9.07 0.54 11.96
C LEU A 101 -9.47 1.45 13.12
N TYR A 102 -9.42 2.74 12.92
CA TYR A 102 -9.87 3.74 13.91
C TYR A 102 -11.35 3.60 14.21
N GLY A 103 -11.76 3.86 15.46
CA GLY A 103 -13.14 3.70 15.92
C GLY A 103 -14.16 4.65 15.28
N ALA A 104 -15.41 4.60 15.79
CA ALA A 104 -16.58 5.16 15.13
C ALA A 104 -16.61 6.69 14.96
N THR A 105 -15.81 7.44 15.73
CA THR A 105 -15.84 8.91 15.67
C THR A 105 -15.28 9.39 14.33
N ASN A 106 -16.11 10.09 13.55
CA ASN A 106 -15.79 10.61 12.21
C ASN A 106 -15.23 9.59 11.22
N ASN A 107 -15.44 8.29 11.46
CA ASN A 107 -14.95 7.21 10.62
C ASN A 107 -16.12 6.40 10.04
N PHE A 108 -16.53 6.75 8.82
CA PHE A 108 -17.60 6.04 8.13
C PHE A 108 -17.19 4.60 7.78
N VAL A 109 -15.90 4.37 7.44
CA VAL A 109 -15.36 3.04 7.11
C VAL A 109 -15.59 2.05 8.25
N PHE A 110 -15.31 2.47 9.49
CA PHE A 110 -15.60 1.66 10.67
C PHE A 110 -17.08 1.32 10.78
N ASN A 111 -17.96 2.31 10.55
CA ASN A 111 -19.39 2.12 10.66
C ASN A 111 -19.91 1.16 9.58
N ASP A 112 -19.41 1.26 8.35
CA ASP A 112 -19.81 0.40 7.23
C ASP A 112 -19.29 -1.03 7.41
N ILE A 113 -18.04 -1.21 7.82
CA ILE A 113 -17.49 -2.53 8.17
C ILE A 113 -18.32 -3.14 9.31
N LYS A 114 -18.63 -2.36 10.35
CA LYS A 114 -19.47 -2.81 11.47
C LYS A 114 -20.87 -3.21 11.03
N ALA A 115 -21.47 -2.47 10.10
CA ALA A 115 -22.79 -2.77 9.57
C ALA A 115 -22.78 -4.06 8.72
N ALA A 116 -21.75 -4.25 7.91
CA ALA A 116 -21.62 -5.40 7.01
C ALA A 116 -21.31 -6.71 7.74
N TYR A 117 -20.36 -6.68 8.67
CA TYR A 117 -19.85 -7.89 9.32
C TYR A 117 -20.42 -8.14 10.72
N GLY A 118 -21.07 -7.16 11.33
CA GLY A 118 -21.58 -7.23 12.69
C GLY A 118 -20.48 -7.05 13.76
N VAL A 119 -20.90 -6.58 14.95
CA VAL A 119 -20.00 -6.47 16.10
C VAL A 119 -19.77 -7.84 16.70
N GLY A 120 -18.56 -8.37 16.63
CA GLY A 120 -18.13 -9.53 17.38
C GLY A 120 -17.66 -10.74 16.59
N ALA A 121 -17.87 -10.81 15.27
CA ALA A 121 -17.42 -11.95 14.47
C ALA A 121 -16.04 -11.76 13.82
N GLN A 122 -15.71 -10.56 13.35
CA GLN A 122 -14.48 -10.30 12.58
C GLN A 122 -13.72 -9.02 12.98
N ILE A 123 -14.42 -8.01 13.55
CA ILE A 123 -13.77 -6.83 14.10
C ILE A 123 -13.48 -7.09 15.57
N LYS A 124 -12.22 -7.13 15.95
CA LYS A 124 -11.81 -7.19 17.35
C LYS A 124 -11.25 -5.85 17.79
N ILE A 125 -11.80 -5.37 18.90
CA ILE A 125 -11.34 -4.16 19.56
C ILE A 125 -9.92 -4.40 20.05
N PHE A 126 -9.02 -3.51 19.71
CA PHE A 126 -7.82 -3.23 20.46
C PHE A 126 -8.29 -2.55 21.75
N GLN A 127 -8.97 -3.28 22.60
CA GLN A 127 -9.26 -2.74 23.90
C GLN A 127 -7.96 -2.88 24.67
N GLU A 128 -7.45 -1.77 25.17
CA GLU A 128 -6.52 -1.80 26.28
C GLU A 128 -7.10 -2.77 27.31
N ASN A 129 -6.68 -4.01 27.20
CA ASN A 129 -6.98 -4.98 28.22
C ASN A 129 -6.06 -4.59 29.38
N PRO A 130 -6.56 -4.22 30.55
CA PRO A 130 -5.71 -3.88 31.70
C PRO A 130 -4.79 -5.03 32.14
N GLN A 131 -4.84 -6.17 31.46
CA GLN A 131 -3.94 -7.30 31.60
C GLN A 131 -2.89 -7.41 30.49
N GLN A 132 -2.93 -6.51 29.48
CA GLN A 132 -1.94 -6.44 28.39
C GLN A 132 -1.04 -5.24 28.61
N ASP A 133 0.22 -5.37 28.25
CA ASP A 133 1.26 -4.41 28.57
C ASP A 133 2.34 -4.37 27.50
N THR A 134 3.00 -3.24 27.33
CA THR A 134 4.13 -3.05 26.44
C THR A 134 5.45 -3.27 27.18
N LEU A 135 6.28 -4.16 26.64
CA LEU A 135 7.64 -4.39 27.11
C LEU A 135 8.55 -3.33 26.50
N ILE A 136 9.20 -2.52 27.34
CA ILE A 136 10.19 -1.53 26.91
C ILE A 136 11.58 -2.11 27.15
N VAL A 137 12.43 -2.12 26.13
CA VAL A 137 13.79 -2.66 26.16
C VAL A 137 14.77 -1.58 25.76
N MET A 138 15.62 -1.18 26.71
CA MET A 138 16.63 -0.13 26.57
C MET A 138 18.04 -0.76 26.56
N ASP A 139 18.41 -1.52 25.65
CA ASP A 139 19.74 -2.06 25.35
C ASP A 139 19.68 -3.06 24.19
N ALA A 140 18.69 -2.91 23.34
CA ALA A 140 18.55 -3.78 22.16
C ALA A 140 19.69 -3.53 21.16
N ASP A 141 20.31 -2.34 21.20
CA ASP A 141 21.48 -1.98 20.40
C ASP A 141 22.81 -2.53 20.97
N GLY A 142 22.80 -3.10 22.19
CA GLY A 142 23.97 -3.69 22.85
C GLY A 142 25.01 -2.68 23.36
N LEU A 143 24.64 -1.40 23.49
CA LEU A 143 25.56 -0.37 23.99
C LEU A 143 25.79 -0.41 25.51
N GLY A 144 25.01 -1.21 26.22
CA GLY A 144 25.14 -1.48 27.65
C GLY A 144 24.49 -0.43 28.55
N GLY A 145 24.19 -0.82 29.78
CA GLY A 145 23.55 0.01 30.79
C GLY A 145 22.03 0.03 30.69
N GLY A 146 21.43 -0.93 29.98
CA GLY A 146 20.02 -1.00 29.68
C GLY A 146 19.11 -1.44 30.80
N SER A 147 17.84 -1.14 30.65
CA SER A 147 16.75 -1.60 31.50
C SER A 147 15.68 -2.30 30.65
N THR A 148 14.94 -3.20 31.28
CA THR A 148 13.77 -3.84 30.69
C THR A 148 12.64 -3.73 31.70
N CYS A 149 11.52 -3.14 31.28
CA CYS A 149 10.36 -2.97 32.14
C CYS A 149 9.05 -3.10 31.36
N TRP A 150 7.94 -3.28 32.07
CA TRP A 150 6.60 -3.24 31.52
C TRP A 150 5.96 -1.87 31.78
N SER A 151 5.38 -1.23 30.77
CA SER A 151 4.89 0.16 30.83
C SER A 151 3.80 0.37 31.88
N GLU A 152 2.84 -0.57 31.97
CA GLU A 152 1.68 -0.44 32.87
C GLU A 152 1.86 -1.18 34.21
N THR A 153 2.50 -2.35 34.18
CA THR A 153 2.59 -3.25 35.35
C THR A 153 4.01 -3.37 35.91
N GLY A 154 4.99 -2.81 35.23
CA GLY A 154 6.40 -2.79 35.64
C GLY A 154 6.78 -1.49 36.36
N ASN A 155 8.07 -1.30 36.55
CA ASN A 155 8.62 -0.09 37.18
C ASN A 155 9.41 0.74 36.15
N CYS A 156 8.76 1.12 35.03
CA CYS A 156 9.37 1.96 34.01
C CYS A 156 9.65 3.38 34.51
N ASP A 157 8.87 3.88 35.48
CA ASP A 157 9.06 5.20 36.11
C ASP A 157 10.41 5.34 36.86
N ALA A 158 11.15 4.26 37.02
CA ALA A 158 12.49 4.32 37.59
C ALA A 158 13.56 4.74 36.57
N ASP A 159 13.24 4.70 35.28
CA ASP A 159 14.15 5.11 34.21
C ASP A 159 13.76 6.52 33.71
N ALA A 160 14.68 7.48 33.87
CA ALA A 160 14.42 8.88 33.53
C ALA A 160 14.15 9.07 32.03
N ASP A 161 14.80 8.29 31.17
CA ASP A 161 14.61 8.37 29.72
C ASP A 161 13.18 7.97 29.31
N ILE A 162 12.56 7.02 30.02
CA ILE A 162 11.19 6.57 29.77
C ILE A 162 10.17 7.59 30.31
N VAL A 163 10.43 8.16 31.47
CA VAL A 163 9.54 9.20 32.07
C VAL A 163 9.47 10.42 31.18
N ASP A 164 10.61 10.89 30.67
CA ASP A 164 10.67 12.03 29.75
C ASP A 164 9.89 11.77 28.45
N TYR A 165 9.93 10.55 27.93
CA TYR A 165 9.16 10.14 26.74
C TYR A 165 7.66 10.40 26.91
N TRP A 166 7.03 9.92 27.98
CA TRP A 166 5.60 10.12 28.24
C TRP A 166 5.25 11.59 28.49
N GLY A 167 6.14 12.33 29.17
CA GLY A 167 5.96 13.76 29.42
C GLY A 167 5.89 14.58 28.13
N PHE A 168 6.75 14.29 27.16
CA PHE A 168 6.76 14.94 25.86
C PHE A 168 5.43 14.77 25.11
N PHE A 169 4.83 13.58 25.13
CA PHE A 169 3.52 13.34 24.50
C PHE A 169 2.43 14.26 25.04
N GLY A 170 2.39 14.45 26.34
CA GLY A 170 1.43 15.34 26.99
C GLY A 170 1.60 16.81 26.60
N ASP A 171 2.78 17.19 26.11
CA ASP A 171 3.13 18.58 25.80
C ASP A 171 2.95 18.95 24.31
N ILE A 172 2.98 17.98 23.40
CA ILE A 172 2.90 18.21 21.94
C ILE A 172 1.79 19.19 21.57
N GLY A 173 0.58 19.02 22.11
CA GLY A 173 -0.60 19.82 21.76
C GLY A 173 -0.51 21.30 22.16
N SER A 174 0.48 21.71 22.95
CA SER A 174 0.61 23.08 23.46
C SER A 174 1.29 24.06 22.49
N HIS A 175 1.86 23.57 21.38
CA HIS A 175 2.73 24.32 20.46
C HIS A 175 2.07 24.82 19.18
N ASP A 176 0.75 24.74 19.06
CA ASP A 176 -0.02 25.08 17.85
C ASP A 176 0.08 26.55 17.43
N ASN A 177 0.45 27.43 18.33
CA ASN A 177 0.62 28.88 18.10
C ASN A 177 2.07 29.35 18.17
N ASP A 178 3.04 28.45 18.21
CA ASP A 178 4.45 28.82 18.24
C ASP A 178 4.83 29.70 17.04
N PRO A 179 5.56 30.80 17.24
CA PRO A 179 5.89 31.74 16.16
C PRO A 179 6.83 31.12 15.11
N SER A 180 7.67 30.18 15.51
CA SER A 180 8.54 29.40 14.64
C SER A 180 8.09 27.93 14.61
N ASP A 181 8.26 27.28 13.48
CA ASP A 181 8.05 25.84 13.33
C ASP A 181 9.41 25.14 13.45
N GLN A 182 9.96 25.15 14.66
CA GLN A 182 11.26 24.53 14.93
C GLN A 182 11.16 22.99 14.80
N LEU A 183 12.30 22.35 14.61
CA LEU A 183 12.38 20.90 14.62
C LEU A 183 12.09 20.34 16.02
N VAL A 184 11.38 19.22 16.08
CA VAL A 184 11.10 18.51 17.33
C VAL A 184 12.39 18.12 18.04
N SER A 185 13.43 17.71 17.31
CA SER A 185 14.75 17.40 17.86
C SER A 185 15.37 18.58 18.64
N ASN A 186 15.25 19.81 18.12
CA ASN A 186 15.74 20.99 18.84
C ASN A 186 14.95 21.23 20.12
N TYR A 187 13.67 20.97 20.11
CA TYR A 187 12.81 21.12 21.29
C TYR A 187 13.15 20.09 22.36
N LEU A 188 13.36 18.82 21.96
CA LEU A 188 13.82 17.77 22.87
C LEU A 188 15.15 18.11 23.52
N ASP A 189 16.14 18.53 22.75
CA ASP A 189 17.47 18.89 23.26
C ASP A 189 17.42 20.13 24.20
N THR A 190 16.75 21.20 23.79
CA THR A 190 16.81 22.49 24.51
C THR A 190 15.83 22.62 25.66
N THR A 191 14.69 21.94 25.61
CA THR A 191 13.61 22.09 26.62
C THR A 191 13.48 20.88 27.51
N TRP A 192 13.57 19.67 26.93
CA TRP A 192 13.47 18.41 27.68
C TRP A 192 14.82 17.86 28.13
N GLY A 193 15.93 18.37 27.60
CA GLY A 193 17.28 17.89 27.96
C GLY A 193 17.59 16.49 27.41
N VAL A 194 16.92 16.08 26.32
CA VAL A 194 17.09 14.79 25.63
C VAL A 194 17.91 15.00 24.36
N PRO A 195 19.25 15.08 24.45
CA PRO A 195 20.09 15.26 23.26
C PRO A 195 20.14 13.99 22.41
N SER A 196 20.42 14.12 21.11
CA SER A 196 20.51 13.01 20.15
C SER A 196 21.55 11.92 20.51
N THR A 197 22.36 12.17 21.53
CA THR A 197 23.34 11.20 22.07
C THR A 197 22.82 10.43 23.28
N SER A 198 21.62 10.75 23.78
CA SER A 198 20.99 10.02 24.89
C SER A 198 20.30 8.75 24.38
N ARG A 199 20.21 7.76 25.24
CA ARG A 199 19.48 6.52 24.93
C ARG A 199 17.98 6.78 24.74
N GLY A 200 17.40 7.63 25.57
CA GLY A 200 15.99 8.02 25.47
C GLY A 200 15.62 8.59 24.10
N TYR A 201 16.57 9.24 23.42
CA TYR A 201 16.33 9.77 22.07
C TYR A 201 15.89 8.70 21.07
N HIS A 202 16.44 7.50 21.13
CA HIS A 202 16.06 6.39 20.25
C HIS A 202 14.63 5.89 20.52
N LEU A 203 14.14 5.99 21.76
CA LEU A 203 12.73 5.70 22.07
C LEU A 203 11.77 6.69 21.42
N TYR A 204 12.14 7.97 21.34
CA TYR A 204 11.32 8.96 20.62
C TYR A 204 11.24 8.64 19.13
N ASP A 205 12.34 8.23 18.51
CA ASP A 205 12.35 7.85 17.11
C ASP A 205 11.62 6.53 16.85
N ALA A 206 11.71 5.55 17.76
CA ALA A 206 11.03 4.27 17.64
C ALA A 206 9.51 4.35 17.94
N GLY A 207 9.16 5.22 18.88
CA GLY A 207 7.77 5.42 19.32
C GLY A 207 7.01 6.39 18.41
N THR A 208 6.72 7.62 18.89
CA THR A 208 5.80 8.53 18.22
C THR A 208 6.27 9.04 16.86
N PRO A 209 7.45 9.67 16.70
CA PRO A 209 7.86 10.12 15.39
C PRO A 209 8.07 8.98 14.41
N GLY A 210 8.68 7.89 14.86
CA GLY A 210 8.87 6.70 14.07
C GLY A 210 7.57 5.94 13.83
N GLY A 211 6.86 5.55 14.90
CA GLY A 211 5.66 4.73 14.83
C GLY A 211 4.45 5.43 14.19
N GLU A 212 4.12 6.66 14.63
CA GLU A 212 2.91 7.35 14.19
C GLU A 212 3.11 8.25 12.97
N TYR A 213 4.29 8.88 12.82
CA TYR A 213 4.53 9.85 11.75
C TYR A 213 5.50 9.36 10.66
N GLY A 214 6.05 8.17 10.78
CA GLY A 214 6.88 7.56 9.74
C GLY A 214 8.20 8.27 9.46
N THR A 215 8.71 9.04 10.41
CA THR A 215 9.90 9.88 10.20
C THR A 215 10.73 10.00 11.48
N THR A 216 11.70 10.90 11.51
CA THR A 216 12.55 11.19 12.66
C THR A 216 12.21 12.54 13.28
N VAL A 217 12.56 12.72 14.56
CA VAL A 217 12.35 14.00 15.25
C VAL A 217 13.10 15.16 14.59
N GLU A 218 14.16 14.90 13.81
CA GLU A 218 14.92 15.89 13.05
C GLU A 218 14.17 16.38 11.79
N ARG A 219 13.04 15.80 11.44
CA ARG A 219 12.26 16.16 10.25
C ARG A 219 10.87 16.68 10.57
N LEU A 220 10.40 16.48 11.80
CA LEU A 220 9.11 16.99 12.26
C LEU A 220 9.20 18.47 12.63
N GLY A 221 8.22 19.25 12.19
CA GLY A 221 7.99 20.61 12.66
C GLY A 221 7.13 20.61 13.91
N LEU A 222 7.60 21.19 15.02
CA LEU A 222 6.90 21.14 16.31
C LEU A 222 5.51 21.77 16.24
N ARG A 223 5.40 22.98 15.66
CA ARG A 223 4.10 23.64 15.46
C ARG A 223 3.21 22.87 14.46
N SER A 224 3.78 22.42 13.37
CA SER A 224 3.04 21.64 12.37
C SER A 224 2.50 20.35 12.97
N LEU A 225 3.28 19.65 13.76
CA LEU A 225 2.90 18.46 14.51
C LEU A 225 1.78 18.77 15.51
N SER A 226 1.97 19.78 16.38
CA SER A 226 0.97 20.21 17.36
C SER A 226 -0.37 20.55 16.73
N ARG A 227 -0.35 21.26 15.60
CA ARG A 227 -1.58 21.61 14.87
C ARG A 227 -2.26 20.41 14.25
N GLU A 228 -1.50 19.43 13.73
CA GLU A 228 -2.08 18.18 13.24
C GLU A 228 -2.69 17.38 14.39
N TRP A 229 -2.00 17.27 15.49
CA TRP A 229 -2.48 16.63 16.71
C TRP A 229 -3.81 17.21 17.21
N ASN A 230 -3.88 18.54 17.33
CA ASN A 230 -5.06 19.24 17.87
C ASN A 230 -6.31 19.19 16.97
N ILE A 231 -6.18 18.91 15.67
CA ILE A 231 -7.30 18.80 14.74
C ILE A 231 -7.57 17.37 14.31
N TRP A 232 -6.85 16.39 14.85
CA TRP A 232 -7.08 14.99 14.57
C TRP A 232 -8.55 14.63 14.80
N SER A 233 -9.20 14.04 13.78
CA SER A 233 -10.65 13.87 13.78
C SER A 233 -11.10 12.46 14.05
N LEU A 234 -10.19 11.48 14.03
CA LEU A 234 -10.53 10.08 14.27
C LEU A 234 -10.49 9.74 15.76
N SER A 235 -11.12 8.63 16.13
CA SER A 235 -11.08 8.09 17.50
C SER A 235 -9.72 7.47 17.80
N ASP A 236 -9.25 7.62 19.02
CA ASP A 236 -8.04 6.94 19.52
C ASP A 236 -8.26 5.42 19.80
N THR A 237 -9.51 4.96 19.74
CA THR A 237 -9.81 3.52 19.88
C THR A 237 -9.49 2.80 18.58
N LEU A 238 -8.60 1.83 18.63
CA LEU A 238 -8.15 1.06 17.50
C LEU A 238 -8.80 -0.34 17.47
N TYR A 239 -8.94 -0.89 16.27
CA TYR A 239 -9.53 -2.20 16.01
C TYR A 239 -8.71 -2.93 14.96
N GLY A 240 -8.61 -4.25 15.06
CA GLY A 240 -8.03 -5.10 14.03
C GLY A 240 -9.11 -5.89 13.30
N LEU A 241 -8.89 -6.18 12.02
CA LEU A 241 -9.84 -6.89 11.16
C LEU A 241 -9.64 -8.42 11.15
N GLY A 242 -8.66 -8.91 11.89
CA GLY A 242 -8.40 -10.34 12.03
C GLY A 242 -8.12 -11.04 10.70
N PRO A 243 -8.68 -12.23 10.47
CA PRO A 243 -8.37 -13.01 9.27
C PRO A 243 -8.96 -12.44 7.97
N THR A 244 -9.92 -11.50 8.03
CA THR A 244 -10.49 -10.89 6.83
C THR A 244 -9.48 -9.97 6.14
N GLY A 245 -8.72 -9.18 6.93
CA GLY A 245 -7.81 -8.18 6.38
C GLY A 245 -8.50 -6.89 5.94
N TYR A 246 -7.70 -5.82 5.87
CA TYR A 246 -8.24 -4.48 5.58
C TYR A 246 -8.65 -4.35 4.11
N ARG A 247 -7.81 -4.84 3.18
CA ARG A 247 -8.10 -4.79 1.74
C ARG A 247 -9.37 -5.55 1.41
N ASP A 248 -9.49 -6.81 1.86
CA ASP A 248 -10.66 -7.65 1.58
C ASP A 248 -11.97 -7.02 2.09
N ALA A 249 -11.92 -6.31 3.23
CA ALA A 249 -13.08 -5.62 3.76
C ALA A 249 -13.49 -4.42 2.90
N LEU A 250 -12.52 -3.66 2.36
CA LEU A 250 -12.80 -2.53 1.47
C LEU A 250 -13.21 -2.97 0.07
N ASP A 251 -12.65 -4.07 -0.43
CA ASP A 251 -13.05 -4.69 -1.69
C ASP A 251 -14.54 -5.04 -1.63
N PHE A 252 -14.95 -5.77 -0.62
CA PHE A 252 -16.36 -6.14 -0.41
C PHE A 252 -17.30 -4.94 -0.29
N LEU A 253 -16.87 -3.86 0.38
CA LEU A 253 -17.74 -2.70 0.64
C LEU A 253 -17.83 -1.74 -0.54
N TYR A 254 -16.71 -1.52 -1.27
CA TYR A 254 -16.60 -0.41 -2.21
C TYR A 254 -15.90 -0.77 -3.51
N PHE A 255 -14.83 -1.60 -3.46
CA PHE A 255 -13.89 -1.67 -4.56
C PHE A 255 -14.27 -2.70 -5.62
N ASP A 256 -14.90 -3.83 -5.23
CA ASP A 256 -15.33 -4.87 -6.18
C ASP A 256 -16.16 -4.30 -7.34
N GLN A 257 -16.96 -3.25 -7.08
CA GLN A 257 -17.76 -2.55 -8.08
C GLN A 257 -16.88 -1.87 -9.15
N VAL A 258 -15.71 -1.35 -8.79
CA VAL A 258 -14.85 -0.52 -9.67
C VAL A 258 -13.56 -1.22 -10.11
N LEU A 259 -13.21 -2.36 -9.53
CA LEU A 259 -12.06 -3.16 -9.97
C LEU A 259 -12.09 -3.52 -11.47
N PRO A 260 -13.26 -3.78 -12.10
CA PRO A 260 -13.34 -3.99 -13.55
C PRO A 260 -12.87 -2.81 -14.41
N PHE A 261 -12.79 -1.61 -13.84
CA PHE A 261 -12.35 -0.39 -14.54
C PHE A 261 -10.84 -0.17 -14.42
N VAL A 262 -10.10 -1.08 -13.76
CA VAL A 262 -8.65 -0.92 -13.53
C VAL A 262 -7.84 -1.52 -14.66
N THR A 263 -6.97 -0.71 -15.25
CA THR A 263 -5.90 -1.16 -16.15
C THR A 263 -4.60 -1.24 -15.36
N TYR A 264 -4.16 -2.46 -15.10
CA TYR A 264 -2.94 -2.76 -14.33
C TYR A 264 -1.67 -2.73 -15.19
N ASN A 265 -0.49 -2.68 -14.53
CA ASN A 265 0.83 -2.66 -15.17
C ASN A 265 1.02 -1.51 -16.18
N SER A 266 0.39 -0.39 -15.90
CA SER A 266 0.33 0.79 -16.77
C SER A 266 0.78 2.04 -16.03
N PRO A 267 2.07 2.15 -15.64
CA PRO A 267 2.56 3.34 -14.94
C PRO A 267 2.41 4.58 -15.81
N VAL A 268 1.61 5.55 -15.34
CA VAL A 268 1.46 6.84 -16.01
C VAL A 268 2.75 7.64 -15.83
N THR A 269 3.27 8.17 -16.95
CA THR A 269 4.50 8.95 -16.99
C THR A 269 4.28 10.41 -17.41
N VAL A 270 3.14 10.72 -18.04
CA VAL A 270 2.78 12.08 -18.44
C VAL A 270 1.31 12.33 -18.14
N VAL A 271 1.01 13.51 -17.63
CA VAL A 271 -0.36 14.06 -17.55
C VAL A 271 -0.35 15.39 -18.27
N ASP A 272 -1.00 15.44 -19.46
CA ASP A 272 -1.05 16.63 -20.30
C ASP A 272 -2.47 17.21 -20.32
N THR A 273 -2.60 18.44 -19.81
CA THR A 273 -3.85 19.20 -19.76
C THR A 273 -3.83 20.41 -20.70
N SER A 274 -2.83 20.53 -21.59
CA SER A 274 -2.70 21.64 -22.53
C SER A 274 -3.60 21.53 -23.76
N GLY A 275 -4.09 20.31 -24.05
CA GLY A 275 -4.97 20.01 -25.17
C GLY A 275 -6.44 20.36 -24.92
N ILE A 276 -7.31 20.06 -25.91
CA ILE A 276 -8.78 20.22 -25.79
C ILE A 276 -9.33 19.26 -24.72
N LYS A 277 -8.81 18.03 -24.67
CA LYS A 277 -9.06 17.05 -23.63
C LYS A 277 -7.77 16.75 -22.89
N PRO A 278 -7.80 16.67 -21.56
CA PRO A 278 -6.67 16.15 -20.79
C PRO A 278 -6.40 14.69 -21.14
N VAL A 279 -5.12 14.30 -21.04
CA VAL A 279 -4.68 12.94 -21.33
C VAL A 279 -3.64 12.46 -20.32
N ALA A 280 -3.81 11.24 -19.82
CA ALA A 280 -2.76 10.51 -19.12
C ALA A 280 -2.08 9.56 -20.11
N ILE A 281 -0.74 9.52 -20.12
CA ILE A 281 0.04 8.66 -21.00
C ILE A 281 0.84 7.71 -20.14
N ASP A 282 0.66 6.41 -20.36
CA ASP A 282 1.39 5.39 -19.62
C ASP A 282 2.75 5.06 -20.26
N SER A 283 3.57 4.29 -19.55
CA SER A 283 4.89 3.86 -20.02
C SER A 283 4.85 2.92 -21.23
N ASN A 284 3.68 2.36 -21.57
CA ASN A 284 3.46 1.54 -22.74
C ASN A 284 3.14 2.40 -23.99
N GLY A 285 3.01 3.72 -23.80
CA GLY A 285 2.67 4.67 -24.84
C GLY A 285 1.18 4.71 -25.17
N VAL A 286 0.32 4.24 -24.28
CA VAL A 286 -1.14 4.31 -24.42
C VAL A 286 -1.63 5.67 -23.92
N TYR A 287 -2.53 6.27 -24.67
CA TYR A 287 -3.13 7.58 -24.41
C TYR A 287 -4.55 7.39 -23.84
N HIS A 288 -4.75 7.81 -22.60
CA HIS A 288 -6.01 7.73 -21.87
C HIS A 288 -6.63 9.14 -21.80
N TYR A 289 -7.55 9.44 -22.73
CA TYR A 289 -8.24 10.74 -22.78
C TYR A 289 -9.45 10.77 -21.86
N ALA A 290 -9.71 11.94 -21.25
CA ALA A 290 -10.90 12.15 -20.42
C ALA A 290 -11.32 13.64 -20.42
N ASP A 291 -12.45 13.94 -19.78
CA ASP A 291 -12.85 15.34 -19.50
C ASP A 291 -12.20 15.83 -18.19
N ALA A 292 -11.85 14.92 -17.28
CA ALA A 292 -11.11 15.21 -16.06
C ALA A 292 -10.10 14.09 -15.71
N ILE A 293 -8.99 14.46 -15.06
CA ILE A 293 -7.99 13.52 -14.51
C ILE A 293 -7.87 13.72 -13.00
N ILE A 294 -7.93 12.63 -12.23
CA ILE A 294 -7.66 12.63 -10.79
C ILE A 294 -6.33 11.91 -10.55
N VAL A 295 -5.36 12.61 -9.97
CA VAL A 295 -4.05 12.06 -9.58
C VAL A 295 -4.12 11.63 -8.13
N THR A 296 -3.95 10.32 -7.86
CA THR A 296 -4.05 9.72 -6.53
C THR A 296 -2.78 8.99 -6.10
N VAL A 297 -1.69 9.20 -6.81
CA VAL A 297 -0.39 8.60 -6.50
C VAL A 297 0.13 9.09 -5.15
N SER A 298 1.03 8.33 -4.53
CA SER A 298 1.64 8.72 -3.26
C SER A 298 2.40 10.04 -3.38
N LEU A 299 2.56 10.75 -2.26
CA LEU A 299 3.41 11.93 -2.19
C LEU A 299 4.87 11.61 -2.57
N GLY A 300 5.35 10.39 -2.30
CA GLY A 300 6.68 9.93 -2.71
C GLY A 300 6.87 9.93 -4.22
N VAL A 301 5.88 9.47 -4.97
CA VAL A 301 5.88 9.50 -6.44
C VAL A 301 5.86 10.94 -6.97
N LEU A 302 5.06 11.84 -6.37
CA LEU A 302 5.06 13.26 -6.74
C LEU A 302 6.41 13.94 -6.47
N LYS A 303 7.04 13.65 -5.33
CA LYS A 303 8.38 14.17 -4.97
C LYS A 303 9.49 13.66 -5.88
N ALA A 304 9.36 12.43 -6.38
CA ALA A 304 10.32 11.81 -7.28
C ALA A 304 10.17 12.30 -8.74
N GLU A 305 9.19 13.17 -9.02
CA GLU A 305 8.93 13.74 -10.37
C GLU A 305 8.83 12.63 -11.45
N ILE A 306 8.22 11.49 -11.12
CA ILE A 306 8.07 10.35 -12.05
C ILE A 306 7.04 10.67 -13.14
N ILE A 307 6.06 11.54 -12.82
CA ILE A 307 5.02 11.97 -13.75
C ILE A 307 5.35 13.38 -14.22
N ASP A 308 5.53 13.55 -15.51
CA ASP A 308 5.66 14.86 -16.16
C ASP A 308 4.26 15.50 -16.32
N PHE A 309 4.07 16.69 -15.76
CA PHE A 309 2.83 17.47 -15.91
C PHE A 309 3.00 18.54 -16.99
N ILE A 310 2.07 18.60 -17.93
CA ILE A 310 2.05 19.57 -19.02
C ILE A 310 0.72 20.35 -19.00
N PRO A 311 0.73 21.68 -18.75
CA PRO A 311 1.87 22.50 -18.31
C PRO A 311 2.37 22.11 -16.92
N ASP A 312 3.54 22.62 -16.53
CA ASP A 312 4.09 22.43 -15.20
C ASP A 312 3.05 22.80 -14.12
N LEU A 313 3.06 22.08 -13.00
CA LEU A 313 2.18 22.36 -11.86
C LEU A 313 2.42 23.79 -11.32
N PRO A 314 1.38 24.46 -10.81
CA PRO A 314 1.53 25.78 -10.17
C PRO A 314 2.59 25.77 -9.05
N ALA A 315 3.34 26.85 -8.93
CA ALA A 315 4.42 26.97 -7.93
C ALA A 315 3.95 26.65 -6.50
N ALA A 316 2.75 27.07 -6.11
CA ALA A 316 2.20 26.76 -4.79
C ALA A 316 2.00 25.24 -4.57
N LYS A 317 1.60 24.50 -5.64
CA LYS A 317 1.45 23.04 -5.55
C LYS A 317 2.80 22.35 -5.45
N LEU A 318 3.80 22.80 -6.22
CA LEU A 318 5.17 22.30 -6.11
C LEU A 318 5.77 22.58 -4.72
N ASP A 319 5.48 23.75 -4.15
CA ASP A 319 5.86 24.10 -2.77
C ASP A 319 5.20 23.15 -1.77
N ALA A 320 3.91 22.85 -1.91
CA ALA A 320 3.22 21.90 -1.05
C ALA A 320 3.81 20.48 -1.16
N ILE A 321 4.07 19.99 -2.39
CA ILE A 321 4.71 18.70 -2.64
C ILE A 321 6.09 18.65 -1.95
N SER A 322 6.87 19.71 -2.04
CA SER A 322 8.22 19.77 -1.43
C SER A 322 8.17 19.83 0.09
N THR A 323 7.24 20.62 0.65
CA THR A 323 7.16 20.94 2.07
C THR A 323 6.58 19.80 2.92
N ILE A 324 5.48 19.15 2.49
CA ILE A 324 4.93 18.02 3.22
C ILE A 324 5.96 16.89 3.23
N GLY A 325 6.24 16.32 4.41
CA GLY A 325 7.16 15.19 4.51
C GLY A 325 6.56 13.89 3.96
N MET A 326 7.41 13.00 3.46
CA MET A 326 7.07 11.61 3.13
C MET A 326 8.01 10.71 3.92
N GLY A 327 7.43 9.86 4.76
CA GLY A 327 8.17 8.97 5.65
C GLY A 327 8.70 7.73 4.95
N ASN A 328 9.73 7.15 5.53
CA ASN A 328 10.17 5.80 5.19
C ASN A 328 9.51 4.79 6.13
N GLY A 329 9.39 3.55 5.66
CA GLY A 329 8.82 2.50 6.49
C GLY A 329 9.04 1.12 5.92
N MET A 330 9.22 0.20 6.87
CA MET A 330 9.41 -1.23 6.60
C MET A 330 8.67 -2.03 7.65
N LYS A 331 8.00 -3.12 7.24
CA LYS A 331 7.50 -4.15 8.16
C LYS A 331 8.33 -5.43 8.03
N ILE A 332 8.60 -6.05 9.17
CA ILE A 332 9.22 -7.38 9.23
C ILE A 332 8.31 -8.27 10.06
N SER A 333 7.87 -9.37 9.46
CA SER A 333 7.06 -10.37 10.14
C SER A 333 7.88 -11.64 10.37
N LEU A 334 7.79 -12.20 11.58
CA LEU A 334 8.59 -13.31 12.05
C LEU A 334 7.70 -14.40 12.65
N ARG A 335 7.80 -15.63 12.13
CA ARG A 335 7.05 -16.80 12.63
C ARG A 335 7.94 -17.69 13.49
N PHE A 336 7.39 -18.16 14.60
CA PHE A 336 8.08 -18.94 15.62
C PHE A 336 7.43 -20.31 15.83
N THR A 337 8.22 -21.27 16.32
CA THR A 337 7.77 -22.63 16.66
C THR A 337 6.78 -22.65 17.84
N SER A 338 6.80 -21.64 18.69
CA SER A 338 5.90 -21.44 19.83
C SER A 338 5.87 -19.98 20.23
N GLN A 339 4.89 -19.56 20.99
CA GLN A 339 4.83 -18.23 21.57
C GLN A 339 6.06 -18.01 22.47
N ILE A 340 6.83 -16.96 22.17
CA ILE A 340 8.05 -16.57 22.90
C ILE A 340 7.82 -15.43 23.90
N TRP A 341 6.65 -14.81 23.87
CA TRP A 341 6.23 -13.71 24.76
C TRP A 341 5.27 -14.16 25.85
N GLU A 342 5.14 -13.36 26.91
CA GLU A 342 4.21 -13.62 28.01
C GLU A 342 2.74 -13.37 27.60
N ASN A 343 1.78 -13.95 28.33
CA ASN A 343 0.35 -13.79 28.02
C ASN A 343 -0.17 -12.34 28.14
N LYS A 344 0.49 -11.50 28.94
CA LYS A 344 0.15 -10.08 29.06
C LYS A 344 0.75 -9.21 27.94
N PHE A 345 1.54 -9.78 27.05
CA PHE A 345 2.23 -9.07 25.98
C PHE A 345 1.24 -8.44 25.00
N MET A 346 1.36 -7.15 24.79
CA MET A 346 0.72 -6.38 23.71
C MET A 346 1.75 -6.08 22.63
N SER A 347 2.85 -5.45 23.01
CA SER A 347 3.93 -5.07 22.09
C SER A 347 5.28 -5.03 22.82
N VAL A 348 6.34 -4.93 22.05
CA VAL A 348 7.68 -4.61 22.56
C VAL A 348 8.20 -3.37 21.82
N LEU A 349 8.64 -2.37 22.59
CA LEU A 349 9.32 -1.19 22.09
C LEU A 349 10.80 -1.31 22.45
N THR A 350 11.67 -1.22 21.45
CA THR A 350 13.12 -1.34 21.61
C THR A 350 13.83 -0.05 21.23
N ASP A 351 14.98 0.22 21.82
CA ASP A 351 15.91 1.28 21.41
C ASP A 351 16.80 0.86 20.22
N GLY A 352 16.70 -0.39 19.77
CA GLY A 352 17.35 -0.91 18.56
C GLY A 352 16.58 -0.59 17.27
N PRO A 353 17.19 -0.89 16.10
CA PRO A 353 16.58 -0.57 14.80
C PRO A 353 15.30 -1.33 14.46
N THR A 354 14.95 -2.38 15.22
CA THR A 354 13.69 -3.11 15.04
C THR A 354 12.48 -2.31 15.52
N GLY A 355 12.68 -1.36 16.45
CA GLY A 355 11.66 -0.42 16.89
C GLY A 355 10.52 -1.06 17.66
N ASN A 356 9.29 -1.00 17.13
CA ASN A 356 8.07 -1.51 17.78
C ASN A 356 7.60 -2.81 17.11
N CYS A 357 7.34 -3.85 17.92
CA CYS A 357 6.79 -5.12 17.45
C CYS A 357 5.58 -5.53 18.26
N TRP A 358 4.58 -6.12 17.63
CA TRP A 358 3.37 -6.65 18.24
C TRP A 358 2.98 -7.99 17.63
N THR A 359 1.98 -8.65 18.20
CA THR A 359 1.46 -9.91 17.67
C THR A 359 0.08 -9.73 17.03
N PRO A 360 -0.09 -9.97 15.71
CA PRO A 360 -1.39 -9.99 15.06
C PRO A 360 -2.29 -11.14 15.54
N ASN A 361 -1.75 -12.13 16.27
CA ASN A 361 -2.51 -13.25 16.84
C ASN A 361 -3.65 -12.81 17.78
N VAL A 362 -3.57 -11.62 18.39
CA VAL A 362 -4.65 -11.09 19.24
C VAL A 362 -5.96 -10.92 18.47
N TYR A 363 -5.88 -10.66 17.16
CA TYR A 363 -7.03 -10.54 16.26
C TYR A 363 -7.43 -11.87 15.61
N GLN A 364 -6.56 -12.88 15.68
CA GLN A 364 -6.70 -14.17 15.02
C GLN A 364 -6.50 -15.33 16.02
N PRO A 365 -7.35 -15.43 17.08
CA PRO A 365 -7.12 -16.37 18.18
C PRO A 365 -7.29 -17.83 17.78
N SER A 366 -7.78 -18.13 16.58
CA SER A 366 -7.87 -19.49 16.04
C SER A 366 -6.63 -19.89 15.24
N ALA A 367 -5.72 -18.96 14.94
CA ALA A 367 -4.46 -19.27 14.27
C ALA A 367 -3.56 -20.08 15.20
N LEU A 368 -2.87 -21.06 14.64
CA LEU A 368 -1.98 -21.96 15.37
C LEU A 368 -0.52 -21.52 15.34
N ASP A 369 -0.16 -20.75 14.31
CA ASP A 369 1.17 -20.18 14.17
C ASP A 369 1.34 -18.94 15.08
N HIS A 370 2.55 -18.71 15.56
CA HIS A 370 2.89 -17.58 16.42
C HIS A 370 3.73 -16.58 15.64
N VAL A 371 3.24 -15.37 15.49
CA VAL A 371 3.87 -14.32 14.67
C VAL A 371 4.06 -13.04 15.47
N LEU A 372 5.23 -12.41 15.29
CA LEU A 372 5.46 -10.99 15.61
C LEU A 372 5.58 -10.20 14.30
N THR A 373 4.96 -9.05 14.26
CA THR A 373 5.17 -8.04 13.21
C THR A 373 5.88 -6.85 13.83
N CYS A 374 6.99 -6.46 13.23
CA CYS A 374 7.79 -5.32 13.64
C CYS A 374 7.67 -4.20 12.61
N PHE A 375 7.57 -2.97 13.08
CA PHE A 375 7.37 -1.80 12.24
C PHE A 375 8.52 -0.82 12.45
N MET A 376 9.38 -0.73 11.46
CA MET A 376 10.52 0.17 11.44
C MET A 376 10.15 1.39 10.61
N MET A 377 10.23 2.55 11.23
CA MET A 377 9.94 3.83 10.62
C MET A 377 11.11 4.80 10.83
N GLY A 378 11.13 5.89 10.05
CA GLY A 378 12.09 6.95 10.22
C GLY A 378 13.54 6.46 10.26
N LYS A 379 14.27 6.77 11.34
CA LYS A 379 15.67 6.38 11.51
C LYS A 379 15.88 4.88 11.52
N ASN A 380 14.99 4.16 12.17
CA ASN A 380 15.06 2.70 12.26
C ASN A 380 14.93 2.06 10.89
N SER A 381 14.00 2.55 10.04
CA SER A 381 13.89 2.11 8.65
C SER A 381 15.19 2.40 7.87
N GLU A 382 15.79 3.59 8.02
CA GLU A 382 17.05 3.93 7.35
C GLU A 382 18.19 2.98 7.72
N VAL A 383 18.31 2.62 9.00
CA VAL A 383 19.32 1.66 9.47
C VAL A 383 19.08 0.29 8.87
N MET A 384 17.83 -0.18 8.85
CA MET A 384 17.48 -1.48 8.28
C MET A 384 17.63 -1.50 6.75
N GLU A 385 17.29 -0.41 6.06
CA GLU A 385 17.50 -0.26 4.61
C GLU A 385 18.98 -0.31 4.21
N ALA A 386 19.88 0.20 5.05
CA ALA A 386 21.32 0.13 4.82
C ALA A 386 21.89 -1.28 4.90
N LEU A 387 21.16 -2.25 5.44
CA LEU A 387 21.58 -3.65 5.47
C LEU A 387 21.51 -4.26 4.05
N PRO A 388 22.43 -5.19 3.73
CA PRO A 388 22.68 -5.61 2.34
C PRO A 388 21.52 -6.39 1.70
N ASN A 389 20.66 -7.02 2.49
CA ASN A 389 19.55 -7.85 2.01
C ASN A 389 18.58 -8.21 3.14
N ASP A 390 17.45 -8.83 2.80
CA ASP A 390 16.40 -9.21 3.75
C ASP A 390 16.86 -10.22 4.80
N ALA A 391 17.77 -11.13 4.46
CA ALA A 391 18.33 -12.05 5.45
C ALA A 391 19.11 -11.32 6.56
N ALA A 392 19.82 -10.24 6.20
CA ALA A 392 20.50 -9.40 7.19
C ALA A 392 19.51 -8.60 8.04
N ARG A 393 18.41 -8.11 7.45
CA ARG A 393 17.32 -7.42 8.15
C ARG A 393 16.60 -8.33 9.13
N LEU A 394 16.23 -9.54 8.70
CA LEU A 394 15.64 -10.57 9.57
C LEU A 394 16.57 -10.93 10.74
N ASN A 395 17.87 -11.09 10.45
CA ASN A 395 18.84 -11.39 11.50
C ASN A 395 18.97 -10.24 12.51
N GLN A 396 18.95 -8.99 12.07
CA GLN A 396 18.99 -7.83 12.96
C GLN A 396 17.75 -7.81 13.87
N ALA A 397 16.55 -8.03 13.29
CA ALA A 397 15.32 -8.09 14.07
C ALA A 397 15.36 -9.21 15.12
N LEU A 398 15.91 -10.37 14.78
CA LEU A 398 16.10 -11.46 15.75
C LEU A 398 17.09 -11.10 16.86
N VAL A 399 18.17 -10.38 16.57
CA VAL A 399 19.15 -9.92 17.57
C VAL A 399 18.49 -8.97 18.57
N ASP A 400 17.71 -7.99 18.09
CA ASP A 400 17.01 -7.04 18.96
C ASP A 400 15.95 -7.75 19.83
N LEU A 401 15.19 -8.67 19.24
CA LEU A 401 14.19 -9.45 19.96
C LEU A 401 14.79 -10.49 20.92
N ASP A 402 16.00 -10.96 20.68
CA ASP A 402 16.70 -11.84 21.64
C ASP A 402 17.03 -11.09 22.94
N ALA A 403 17.29 -9.78 22.88
CA ALA A 403 17.43 -8.95 24.07
C ALA A 403 16.12 -8.91 24.89
N ALA A 404 14.97 -8.80 24.21
CA ALA A 404 13.66 -8.79 24.86
C ALA A 404 13.25 -10.17 25.42
N PHE A 405 13.53 -11.24 24.70
CA PHE A 405 13.02 -12.59 24.98
C PHE A 405 14.11 -13.60 25.36
N SER A 406 15.24 -13.11 25.86
CA SER A 406 16.35 -13.95 26.41
C SER A 406 16.84 -15.04 25.45
N GLY A 407 17.00 -14.70 24.16
CA GLY A 407 17.48 -15.62 23.10
C GLY A 407 16.41 -16.55 22.54
N ALA A 408 15.15 -16.40 22.94
CA ALA A 408 14.06 -17.24 22.45
C ALA A 408 13.67 -16.93 21.00
N ALA A 409 13.89 -15.69 20.53
CA ALA A 409 13.54 -15.29 19.18
C ALA A 409 14.38 -16.06 18.13
N SER A 410 15.69 -16.00 18.21
CA SER A 410 16.57 -16.77 17.32
C SER A 410 16.37 -18.29 17.47
N THR A 411 16.14 -18.78 18.70
CA THR A 411 15.96 -20.21 18.93
C THR A 411 14.67 -20.75 18.34
N GLY A 412 13.58 -19.99 18.42
CA GLY A 412 12.24 -20.38 17.96
C GLY A 412 11.93 -20.00 16.50
N PHE A 413 12.79 -19.23 15.83
CA PHE A 413 12.54 -18.71 14.49
C PHE A 413 12.36 -19.80 13.43
N ILE A 414 11.32 -19.69 12.61
CA ILE A 414 11.04 -20.57 11.48
C ILE A 414 11.30 -19.86 10.16
N GLU A 415 10.64 -18.75 9.94
CA GLU A 415 10.71 -17.95 8.71
C GLU A 415 10.27 -16.52 8.98
N GLY A 416 10.58 -15.61 8.05
CA GLY A 416 10.13 -14.22 8.13
C GLY A 416 10.06 -13.58 6.76
N GLN A 417 9.33 -12.48 6.69
CA GLN A 417 9.16 -11.67 5.49
C GLN A 417 9.49 -10.21 5.80
N VAL A 418 10.06 -9.53 4.80
CA VAL A 418 10.39 -8.11 4.83
C VAL A 418 9.59 -7.41 3.75
N HIS A 419 8.80 -6.39 4.13
CA HIS A 419 8.13 -5.51 3.20
C HIS A 419 8.66 -4.08 3.36
N ASN A 420 9.32 -3.57 2.32
CA ASN A 420 9.97 -2.25 2.34
C ASN A 420 9.21 -1.24 1.46
N TRP A 421 8.34 -0.46 2.07
CA TRP A 421 7.52 0.56 1.39
C TRP A 421 8.36 1.68 0.76
N THR A 422 9.53 2.01 1.33
CA THR A 422 10.43 3.02 0.78
C THR A 422 11.03 2.60 -0.56
N ALA A 423 11.30 1.31 -0.70
CA ALA A 423 11.87 0.74 -1.93
C ALA A 423 10.81 0.36 -2.98
N GLU A 424 9.52 0.41 -2.63
CA GLU A 424 8.44 0.08 -3.55
C GLU A 424 8.34 1.13 -4.68
N PRO A 425 8.56 0.74 -5.97
CA PRO A 425 8.83 1.71 -7.05
C PRO A 425 7.73 2.75 -7.30
N TYR A 426 6.47 2.39 -7.03
CA TYR A 426 5.30 3.25 -7.27
C TYR A 426 4.64 3.74 -5.99
N VAL A 427 5.36 3.63 -4.86
CA VAL A 427 4.94 4.15 -3.54
C VAL A 427 5.97 5.11 -2.97
N LEU A 428 7.24 4.71 -2.90
CA LEU A 428 8.40 5.52 -2.48
C LEU A 428 8.22 6.16 -1.11
N GLY A 429 7.81 5.37 -0.14
CA GLY A 429 7.66 5.78 1.26
C GLY A 429 6.44 5.18 1.95
N SER A 430 6.30 5.42 3.24
CA SER A 430 5.19 4.92 4.07
C SER A 430 3.96 5.82 3.98
N TYR A 431 3.98 6.96 4.65
CA TYR A 431 2.92 7.97 4.63
C TYR A 431 3.46 9.38 4.88
N SER A 432 2.59 10.39 4.66
CA SER A 432 2.99 11.79 4.79
C SER A 432 3.06 12.22 6.25
N TYR A 433 3.96 13.17 6.58
CA TYR A 433 4.13 13.71 7.93
C TYR A 433 4.25 15.24 7.93
N PRO A 434 3.97 15.92 9.09
CA PRO A 434 4.02 17.36 9.20
C PRO A 434 5.46 17.86 9.38
N ALA A 435 6.20 18.01 8.26
CA ALA A 435 7.49 18.70 8.26
C ALA A 435 7.34 20.19 8.57
N PRO A 436 8.42 20.91 8.94
CA PRO A 436 8.36 22.34 9.18
C PRO A 436 7.72 23.11 8.03
N GLY A 437 6.72 23.93 8.34
CA GLY A 437 5.97 24.71 7.35
C GLY A 437 4.72 24.03 6.77
N THR A 438 4.48 22.76 7.03
CA THR A 438 3.28 22.05 6.57
C THR A 438 2.00 22.72 7.06
N ARG A 439 2.01 23.28 8.27
CA ARG A 439 0.89 24.03 8.86
C ARG A 439 1.33 25.43 9.29
N PRO A 440 1.24 26.42 8.40
CA PRO A 440 1.60 27.82 8.70
C PRO A 440 0.64 28.44 9.72
N LEU A 441 1.08 29.52 10.38
CA LEU A 441 0.23 30.26 11.35
C LEU A 441 -1.00 30.89 10.70
N ALA A 442 -0.92 31.25 9.43
CA ALA A 442 -2.01 31.86 8.69
C ALA A 442 -2.02 31.33 7.25
N GLY A 443 -3.20 31.35 6.63
CA GLY A 443 -3.41 30.82 5.27
C GLY A 443 -3.74 29.32 5.27
N SER A 444 -3.84 28.76 4.06
CA SER A 444 -4.09 27.35 3.85
C SER A 444 -2.91 26.50 4.28
N THR A 445 -3.18 25.31 4.80
CA THR A 445 -2.16 24.29 5.04
C THR A 445 -1.60 23.77 3.71
N MET A 446 -0.39 23.20 3.75
CA MET A 446 0.18 22.60 2.53
C MET A 446 -0.64 21.40 2.06
N ARG A 447 -1.35 20.69 2.95
CA ARG A 447 -2.28 19.62 2.59
C ARG A 447 -3.49 20.14 1.81
N GLU A 448 -4.07 21.28 2.22
CA GLU A 448 -5.14 21.96 1.49
C GLU A 448 -4.65 22.48 0.14
N VAL A 449 -3.44 23.04 0.07
CA VAL A 449 -2.83 23.50 -1.19
C VAL A 449 -2.58 22.31 -2.13
N LEU A 450 -2.09 21.19 -1.62
CA LEU A 450 -1.91 19.97 -2.40
C LEU A 450 -3.26 19.41 -2.91
N ALA A 451 -4.32 19.55 -2.13
CA ALA A 451 -5.67 19.12 -2.49
C ALA A 451 -6.31 19.94 -3.62
N GLN A 452 -5.98 21.24 -3.73
CA GLN A 452 -6.62 22.14 -4.70
C GLN A 452 -6.54 21.61 -6.14
N PRO A 453 -7.63 21.67 -6.93
CA PRO A 453 -7.56 21.39 -8.35
C PRO A 453 -6.63 22.35 -9.11
N VAL A 454 -6.13 21.92 -10.26
CA VAL A 454 -5.43 22.76 -11.21
C VAL A 454 -6.33 22.98 -12.43
N GLY A 455 -6.88 24.18 -12.54
CA GLY A 455 -7.94 24.48 -13.49
C GLY A 455 -9.22 23.71 -13.16
N THR A 456 -9.92 23.24 -14.19
CA THR A 456 -11.18 22.48 -14.07
C THR A 456 -11.02 21.02 -14.51
N THR A 457 -9.80 20.57 -14.80
CA THR A 457 -9.55 19.29 -15.45
C THR A 457 -8.56 18.39 -14.71
N LEU A 458 -7.79 18.93 -13.75
CA LEU A 458 -6.78 18.16 -13.02
C LEU A 458 -7.01 18.26 -11.51
N TYR A 459 -7.24 17.13 -10.87
CA TYR A 459 -7.59 17.00 -9.46
C TYR A 459 -6.58 16.13 -8.72
N PHE A 460 -6.50 16.30 -7.40
CA PHE A 460 -5.54 15.57 -6.55
C PHE A 460 -6.24 14.98 -5.34
N ALA A 461 -6.00 13.70 -5.08
CA ALA A 461 -6.45 13.02 -3.88
C ALA A 461 -5.33 12.12 -3.31
N GLY A 462 -5.55 11.51 -2.18
CA GLY A 462 -4.59 10.72 -1.42
C GLY A 462 -4.51 11.20 0.01
N GLU A 463 -4.01 10.37 0.93
CA GLU A 463 -3.94 10.69 2.37
C GLU A 463 -3.20 12.01 2.65
N ALA A 464 -2.19 12.35 1.84
CA ALA A 464 -1.40 13.57 1.99
C ALA A 464 -2.22 14.86 1.73
N THR A 465 -3.36 14.76 1.05
CA THR A 465 -4.28 15.89 0.77
C THR A 465 -5.34 16.06 1.85
N HIS A 466 -5.45 15.14 2.81
CA HIS A 466 -6.46 15.22 3.87
C HIS A 466 -5.96 16.05 5.05
N ASN A 467 -6.81 16.93 5.57
CA ASN A 467 -6.39 17.94 6.54
C ASN A 467 -6.51 17.49 8.01
N THR A 468 -7.49 16.64 8.33
CA THR A 468 -7.80 16.25 9.72
C THR A 468 -7.57 14.77 10.03
N ALA A 469 -7.32 13.95 9.01
CA ALA A 469 -6.95 12.54 9.14
C ALA A 469 -5.92 12.16 8.07
N PRO A 470 -4.80 12.91 7.94
CA PRO A 470 -3.75 12.52 7.01
C PRO A 470 -3.15 11.18 7.40
N SER A 471 -2.41 10.56 6.50
CA SER A 471 -1.66 9.32 6.76
C SER A 471 -2.53 8.10 7.09
N THR A 472 -3.85 8.18 6.90
CA THR A 472 -4.82 7.13 7.23
C THR A 472 -5.61 6.66 6.02
N VAL A 473 -6.17 5.44 6.12
CA VAL A 473 -7.09 4.90 5.12
C VAL A 473 -8.39 5.71 5.05
N PRO A 474 -9.06 6.03 6.17
CA PRO A 474 -10.25 6.90 6.11
C PRO A 474 -9.99 8.25 5.45
N GLY A 475 -8.86 8.89 5.74
CA GLY A 475 -8.46 10.15 5.09
C GLY A 475 -8.19 9.98 3.60
N ALA A 476 -7.60 8.86 3.17
CA ALA A 476 -7.44 8.55 1.76
C ALA A 476 -8.79 8.41 1.05
N LEU A 477 -9.72 7.64 1.60
CA LEU A 477 -11.07 7.45 1.05
C LEU A 477 -11.83 8.79 0.96
N GLN A 478 -11.87 9.56 2.03
CA GLN A 478 -12.52 10.88 2.06
C GLN A 478 -11.91 11.86 1.05
N SER A 479 -10.60 11.78 0.82
CA SER A 479 -9.95 12.59 -0.21
C SER A 479 -10.38 12.19 -1.62
N GLY A 480 -10.62 10.90 -1.86
CA GLY A 480 -11.19 10.37 -3.11
C GLY A 480 -12.61 10.85 -3.34
N GLU A 481 -13.47 10.75 -2.30
CA GLU A 481 -14.85 11.28 -2.32
C GLU A 481 -14.87 12.77 -2.66
N ARG A 482 -14.04 13.56 -1.97
CA ARG A 482 -13.90 15.00 -2.25
C ARG A 482 -13.54 15.28 -3.70
N ALA A 483 -12.51 14.60 -4.21
CA ALA A 483 -12.06 14.84 -5.59
C ALA A 483 -13.13 14.41 -6.62
N GLY A 484 -13.84 13.30 -6.38
CA GLY A 484 -14.98 12.90 -7.19
C GLY A 484 -16.10 13.95 -7.20
N GLY A 485 -16.45 14.50 -6.03
CA GLY A 485 -17.45 15.57 -5.91
C GLY A 485 -17.01 16.91 -6.55
N GLU A 486 -15.70 17.22 -6.50
CA GLU A 486 -15.13 18.38 -7.21
C GLU A 486 -15.24 18.22 -8.73
N VAL A 487 -14.98 17.02 -9.26
CA VAL A 487 -15.18 16.68 -10.68
C VAL A 487 -16.65 16.84 -11.06
N ASP A 488 -17.56 16.22 -10.30
CA ASP A 488 -19.01 16.32 -10.56
C ASP A 488 -19.50 17.78 -10.59
N THR A 489 -19.05 18.57 -9.63
CA THR A 489 -19.38 20.00 -9.55
C THR A 489 -18.89 20.77 -10.78
N ASN A 490 -17.66 20.48 -11.26
CA ASN A 490 -17.06 21.20 -12.40
C ASN A 490 -17.60 20.73 -13.77
N LEU A 491 -17.91 19.45 -13.91
CA LEU A 491 -18.51 18.90 -15.13
C LEU A 491 -20.03 19.17 -15.23
N GLY A 492 -20.67 19.54 -14.10
CA GLY A 492 -22.10 19.88 -14.07
C GLY A 492 -23.03 18.67 -14.10
N GLY A 493 -22.58 17.55 -13.58
CA GLY A 493 -23.24 16.25 -13.59
C GLY A 493 -22.76 15.34 -14.72
N PRO A 494 -23.05 14.03 -14.66
CA PRO A 494 -22.65 13.09 -15.69
C PRO A 494 -23.32 13.44 -17.03
N PRO A 495 -22.70 13.08 -18.17
CA PRO A 495 -23.32 13.24 -19.47
C PRO A 495 -24.71 12.60 -19.51
N ALA A 496 -25.65 13.22 -20.23
CA ALA A 496 -26.95 12.60 -20.41
C ALA A 496 -26.77 11.22 -21.06
N PRO A 497 -27.39 10.15 -20.50
CA PRO A 497 -27.19 8.81 -21.02
C PRO A 497 -27.62 8.71 -22.48
N GLY A 498 -26.77 8.13 -23.30
CA GLY A 498 -27.12 7.69 -24.65
C GLY A 498 -27.74 6.27 -24.62
N THR A 499 -27.92 5.65 -25.80
CA THR A 499 -28.21 4.21 -25.86
C THR A 499 -27.07 3.44 -25.22
N PRO A 500 -27.31 2.53 -24.28
CA PRO A 500 -26.24 1.82 -23.60
C PRO A 500 -25.45 0.93 -24.59
N THR A 501 -24.16 0.75 -24.34
CA THR A 501 -23.35 -0.23 -25.07
C THR A 501 -22.93 -1.33 -24.12
N ALA A 502 -23.42 -2.55 -24.35
CA ALA A 502 -23.11 -3.70 -23.52
C ALA A 502 -21.64 -4.10 -23.68
N ASP A 503 -20.97 -4.29 -22.58
CA ASP A 503 -19.66 -4.94 -22.48
C ASP A 503 -19.55 -5.72 -21.17
N PHE A 504 -18.69 -6.76 -21.10
CA PHE A 504 -18.50 -7.53 -19.89
C PHE A 504 -17.24 -8.39 -19.92
N SER A 505 -16.81 -8.84 -18.73
CA SER A 505 -15.73 -9.79 -18.53
C SER A 505 -16.19 -10.98 -17.68
N ALA A 506 -15.36 -12.05 -17.66
CA ALA A 506 -15.55 -13.23 -16.83
C ALA A 506 -14.26 -13.51 -16.05
N SER A 507 -14.38 -13.87 -14.77
CA SER A 507 -13.24 -14.17 -13.90
C SER A 507 -12.43 -15.39 -14.35
N LEU A 508 -13.09 -16.37 -14.98
CA LEU A 508 -12.50 -17.58 -15.53
C LEU A 508 -13.15 -17.90 -16.87
N THR A 509 -12.35 -18.35 -17.84
CA THR A 509 -12.85 -18.81 -19.15
C THR A 509 -12.64 -20.29 -19.39
N LEU A 510 -11.90 -20.97 -18.50
CA LEU A 510 -11.60 -22.41 -18.58
C LEU A 510 -11.48 -23.00 -17.17
N GLY A 511 -12.13 -24.14 -16.93
CA GLY A 511 -12.01 -24.89 -15.68
C GLY A 511 -12.81 -26.18 -15.68
N ALA A 512 -12.51 -27.09 -14.74
CA ALA A 512 -13.25 -28.37 -14.60
C ALA A 512 -14.65 -28.12 -13.98
N SER A 513 -15.62 -28.97 -14.34
CA SER A 513 -16.95 -28.98 -13.71
C SER A 513 -16.88 -29.47 -12.24
N PRO A 514 -17.61 -28.83 -11.28
CA PRO A 514 -18.35 -27.59 -11.44
C PRO A 514 -17.42 -26.37 -11.50
N LEU A 515 -17.70 -25.42 -12.41
CA LEU A 515 -16.92 -24.21 -12.59
C LEU A 515 -17.74 -22.99 -12.18
N ASP A 516 -17.31 -22.31 -11.12
CA ASP A 516 -17.88 -21.04 -10.68
C ASP A 516 -17.23 -19.89 -11.44
N VAL A 517 -18.03 -19.03 -12.05
CA VAL A 517 -17.58 -17.88 -12.84
C VAL A 517 -18.32 -16.63 -12.40
N SER A 518 -17.57 -15.64 -11.94
CA SER A 518 -18.09 -14.28 -11.68
C SER A 518 -18.05 -13.49 -13.00
N PHE A 519 -19.15 -12.84 -13.33
CA PHE A 519 -19.24 -11.95 -14.48
C PHE A 519 -19.31 -10.52 -14.02
N SER A 520 -18.56 -9.63 -14.68
CA SER A 520 -18.56 -8.19 -14.40
C SER A 520 -19.11 -7.43 -15.59
N ASP A 521 -20.13 -6.61 -15.35
CA ASP A 521 -20.65 -5.65 -16.31
C ASP A 521 -19.64 -4.51 -16.51
N LEU A 522 -19.31 -4.23 -17.77
CA LEU A 522 -18.43 -3.15 -18.21
C LEU A 522 -19.16 -2.20 -19.18
N SER A 523 -20.49 -2.25 -19.17
CA SER A 523 -21.34 -1.47 -20.06
C SER A 523 -21.29 0.00 -19.71
N ASN A 524 -21.45 0.87 -20.74
CA ASN A 524 -21.47 2.31 -20.58
C ASN A 524 -22.88 2.90 -20.77
N GLN A 525 -23.01 4.24 -20.64
CA GLN A 525 -24.24 5.02 -20.84
C GLN A 525 -25.37 4.66 -19.87
N LEU A 526 -25.02 4.43 -18.59
CA LEU A 526 -25.94 4.27 -17.46
C LEU A 526 -27.03 3.20 -17.72
N PRO A 527 -26.70 1.93 -17.84
CA PRO A 527 -27.71 0.87 -17.88
C PRO A 527 -28.53 0.88 -16.58
N THR A 528 -29.84 0.66 -16.73
CA THR A 528 -30.79 0.50 -15.61
C THR A 528 -31.37 -0.91 -15.55
N GLY A 529 -30.99 -1.78 -16.49
CA GLY A 529 -31.41 -3.17 -16.53
C GLY A 529 -30.41 -4.04 -17.25
N TRP A 530 -30.21 -5.24 -16.73
CA TRP A 530 -29.32 -6.27 -17.22
C TRP A 530 -30.08 -7.56 -17.54
N SER A 531 -29.67 -8.26 -18.57
CA SER A 531 -30.19 -9.59 -18.90
C SER A 531 -29.06 -10.44 -19.43
N TRP A 532 -28.58 -11.34 -18.60
CA TRP A 532 -27.54 -12.30 -18.92
C TRP A 532 -28.13 -13.61 -19.44
N ASP A 533 -27.50 -14.18 -20.47
CA ASP A 533 -27.68 -15.56 -20.90
C ASP A 533 -26.31 -16.24 -20.84
N PHE A 534 -26.18 -17.27 -20.02
CA PHE A 534 -24.91 -17.96 -19.79
C PHE A 534 -24.64 -19.07 -20.80
N GLY A 535 -25.60 -19.34 -21.73
CA GLY A 535 -25.44 -20.30 -22.80
C GLY A 535 -25.70 -21.78 -22.42
N ASP A 536 -26.01 -22.04 -21.15
CA ASP A 536 -26.39 -23.36 -20.62
C ASP A 536 -27.90 -23.46 -20.30
N GLY A 537 -28.67 -22.43 -20.65
CA GLY A 537 -30.09 -22.28 -20.37
C GLY A 537 -30.40 -21.51 -19.08
N ALA A 538 -29.39 -21.12 -18.32
CA ALA A 538 -29.57 -20.25 -17.17
C ALA A 538 -29.42 -18.77 -17.57
N SER A 539 -30.03 -17.89 -16.79
CA SER A 539 -29.99 -16.44 -17.00
C SER A 539 -29.95 -15.68 -15.67
N SER A 540 -29.57 -14.40 -15.71
CA SER A 540 -29.58 -13.51 -14.54
C SER A 540 -29.99 -12.09 -14.94
N SER A 541 -30.57 -11.35 -13.99
CA SER A 541 -30.80 -9.91 -14.13
C SER A 541 -29.94 -9.07 -13.16
N VAL A 542 -29.02 -9.70 -12.44
CA VAL A 542 -28.07 -9.05 -11.55
C VAL A 542 -26.98 -8.39 -12.37
N GLN A 543 -26.51 -7.21 -12.00
CA GLN A 543 -25.47 -6.47 -12.73
C GLN A 543 -24.17 -7.28 -12.82
N HIS A 544 -23.68 -7.79 -11.69
CA HIS A 544 -22.47 -8.61 -11.60
C HIS A 544 -22.83 -10.00 -11.05
N PRO A 545 -23.26 -10.96 -11.90
CA PRO A 545 -23.73 -12.25 -11.41
C PRO A 545 -22.59 -13.25 -11.21
N LEU A 546 -22.77 -14.14 -10.23
CA LEU A 546 -22.02 -15.38 -10.12
C LEU A 546 -22.85 -16.50 -10.77
N HIS A 547 -22.22 -17.32 -11.64
CA HIS A 547 -22.86 -18.46 -12.27
C HIS A 547 -21.97 -19.71 -12.22
N GLN A 548 -22.60 -20.88 -11.98
CA GLN A 548 -21.92 -22.18 -11.90
C GLN A 548 -22.25 -23.06 -13.11
N TYR A 549 -21.24 -23.44 -13.88
CA TYR A 549 -21.35 -24.42 -14.96
C TYR A 549 -21.11 -25.83 -14.43
N THR A 550 -22.14 -26.64 -14.42
CA THR A 550 -22.09 -28.01 -13.87
C THR A 550 -21.92 -29.11 -14.94
N THR A 551 -22.08 -28.79 -16.22
CA THR A 551 -21.97 -29.72 -17.34
C THR A 551 -20.77 -29.37 -18.21
N PRO A 552 -19.99 -30.33 -18.70
CA PRO A 552 -18.97 -30.07 -19.71
C PRO A 552 -19.56 -29.50 -21.01
N GLY A 553 -18.87 -28.48 -21.57
CA GLY A 553 -19.34 -27.83 -22.79
C GLY A 553 -18.55 -26.53 -23.07
N ASN A 554 -18.85 -25.93 -24.24
CA ASN A 554 -18.41 -24.59 -24.57
C ASN A 554 -19.65 -23.69 -24.60
N TYR A 555 -19.62 -22.63 -23.79
CA TYR A 555 -20.77 -21.78 -23.57
C TYR A 555 -20.55 -20.38 -24.15
N THR A 556 -21.52 -19.96 -24.96
CA THR A 556 -21.61 -18.60 -25.49
C THR A 556 -22.37 -17.77 -24.48
N VAL A 557 -21.73 -16.72 -23.96
CA VAL A 557 -22.36 -15.83 -23.00
C VAL A 557 -22.80 -14.55 -23.68
N SER A 558 -23.98 -14.05 -23.33
CA SER A 558 -24.46 -12.76 -23.79
C SER A 558 -24.97 -11.90 -22.63
N LEU A 559 -24.76 -10.59 -22.78
CA LEU A 559 -25.32 -9.56 -21.90
C LEU A 559 -26.12 -8.59 -22.75
N THR A 560 -27.38 -8.40 -22.39
CA THR A 560 -28.21 -7.29 -22.87
C THR A 560 -28.37 -6.27 -21.76
N VAL A 561 -28.02 -5.03 -22.04
CA VAL A 561 -28.24 -3.90 -21.13
C VAL A 561 -29.28 -2.97 -21.70
N THR A 562 -30.05 -2.34 -20.81
CA THR A 562 -31.13 -1.40 -21.16
C THR A 562 -31.06 -0.14 -20.30
N ASN A 563 -31.44 1.00 -20.88
CA ASN A 563 -31.77 2.22 -20.18
C ASN A 563 -33.03 2.85 -20.81
N PRO A 564 -33.52 4.02 -20.34
CA PRO A 564 -34.70 4.67 -20.92
C PRO A 564 -34.55 5.08 -22.40
N ILE A 565 -33.34 5.14 -22.95
CA ILE A 565 -33.05 5.52 -24.33
C ILE A 565 -33.06 4.35 -25.28
N GLY A 566 -32.68 3.14 -24.80
CA GLY A 566 -32.64 1.95 -25.64
C GLY A 566 -31.97 0.73 -24.98
N SER A 567 -31.56 -0.21 -25.81
CA SER A 567 -30.86 -1.43 -25.37
C SER A 567 -29.75 -1.81 -26.34
N HIS A 568 -28.74 -2.53 -25.83
CA HIS A 568 -27.68 -3.13 -26.62
C HIS A 568 -27.33 -4.51 -26.08
N THR A 569 -26.92 -5.42 -26.98
CA THR A 569 -26.53 -6.79 -26.60
C THR A 569 -25.10 -7.07 -27.08
N ARG A 570 -24.24 -7.55 -26.19
CA ARG A 570 -22.95 -8.14 -26.52
C ARG A 570 -23.02 -9.65 -26.40
N VAL A 571 -22.45 -10.35 -27.39
CA VAL A 571 -22.36 -11.82 -27.41
C VAL A 571 -20.91 -12.23 -27.57
N LEU A 572 -20.40 -13.05 -26.64
CA LEU A 572 -19.05 -13.62 -26.69
C LEU A 572 -19.15 -15.14 -26.95
N PRO A 573 -18.92 -15.57 -28.18
CA PRO A 573 -19.06 -16.98 -28.55
C PRO A 573 -18.00 -17.85 -27.88
N ASN A 574 -18.42 -18.99 -27.29
CA ASN A 574 -17.55 -19.96 -26.64
C ASN A 574 -16.63 -19.35 -25.57
N LEU A 575 -17.12 -18.32 -24.85
CA LEU A 575 -16.35 -17.65 -23.83
C LEU A 575 -15.91 -18.56 -22.70
N ILE A 576 -16.81 -19.46 -22.26
CA ILE A 576 -16.53 -20.39 -21.16
C ILE A 576 -16.37 -21.79 -21.72
N SER A 577 -15.27 -22.46 -21.37
CA SER A 577 -14.96 -23.84 -21.73
C SER A 577 -14.84 -24.70 -20.47
N VAL A 578 -15.73 -25.71 -20.37
CA VAL A 578 -15.71 -26.72 -19.31
C VAL A 578 -15.36 -28.04 -19.95
N PRO A 579 -14.11 -28.51 -19.87
CA PRO A 579 -13.71 -29.75 -20.54
C PRO A 579 -14.37 -30.98 -19.90
N GLU A 580 -14.58 -32.03 -20.71
CA GLU A 580 -14.96 -33.34 -20.19
C GLU A 580 -13.92 -33.84 -19.17
N PRO A 581 -14.33 -34.48 -18.08
CA PRO A 581 -13.39 -35.13 -17.19
C PRO A 581 -12.50 -36.08 -17.97
N SER A 582 -11.19 -35.88 -17.94
CA SER A 582 -10.28 -36.83 -18.59
C SER A 582 -10.43 -38.21 -17.92
N VAL A 583 -11.05 -39.15 -18.62
CA VAL A 583 -11.09 -40.55 -18.18
C VAL A 583 -9.66 -41.05 -18.32
N VAL A 584 -8.91 -41.06 -17.25
CA VAL A 584 -7.65 -41.80 -17.20
C VAL A 584 -8.07 -43.27 -17.34
N PRO A 585 -7.71 -43.97 -18.43
CA PRO A 585 -8.05 -45.37 -18.54
C PRO A 585 -7.44 -46.10 -17.35
N ALA A 586 -8.26 -46.83 -16.61
CA ALA A 586 -7.73 -47.68 -15.55
C ALA A 586 -6.69 -48.59 -16.22
N LEU A 587 -5.43 -48.43 -15.85
CA LEU A 587 -4.37 -49.29 -16.34
C LEU A 587 -4.77 -50.70 -15.97
N GLY A 588 -5.20 -51.48 -16.98
CA GLY A 588 -5.43 -52.91 -16.81
C GLY A 588 -4.17 -53.53 -16.23
N SER A 589 -4.31 -54.72 -15.64
CA SER A 589 -3.25 -55.42 -14.91
C SER A 589 -1.90 -55.51 -15.64
N TRP A 590 -1.85 -55.25 -16.96
CA TRP A 590 -0.62 -55.14 -17.76
C TRP A 590 0.08 -53.76 -17.65
N GLY A 591 -0.64 -52.68 -17.39
CA GLY A 591 -0.05 -51.35 -17.18
C GLY A 591 0.76 -51.25 -15.86
N SER A 592 0.35 -51.99 -14.84
CA SER A 592 1.08 -52.07 -13.58
C SER A 592 2.43 -52.76 -13.71
N VAL A 593 2.54 -53.75 -14.63
CA VAL A 593 3.82 -54.45 -14.89
C VAL A 593 4.82 -53.53 -15.63
N VAL A 594 4.34 -52.69 -16.54
CA VAL A 594 5.20 -51.75 -17.28
C VAL A 594 5.71 -50.63 -16.36
N LEU A 595 4.87 -50.15 -15.41
CA LEU A 595 5.29 -49.11 -14.45
C LEU A 595 6.34 -49.64 -13.47
N VAL A 596 6.19 -50.88 -12.99
CA VAL A 596 7.15 -51.53 -12.07
C VAL A 596 8.47 -51.80 -12.81
N LEU A 597 8.43 -52.24 -14.09
CA LEU A 597 9.64 -52.41 -14.89
C LEU A 597 10.32 -51.08 -15.26
N GLY A 598 9.55 -50.01 -15.50
CA GLY A 598 10.08 -48.65 -15.75
C GLY A 598 10.78 -48.08 -14.52
N MET A 599 10.23 -48.24 -13.33
CA MET A 599 10.88 -47.82 -12.09
C MET A 599 12.13 -48.65 -11.74
N ALA A 600 12.15 -49.94 -12.04
CA ALA A 600 13.32 -50.79 -11.87
C ALA A 600 14.50 -50.37 -12.79
N VAL A 601 14.22 -49.97 -14.03
CA VAL A 601 15.24 -49.48 -14.98
C VAL A 601 15.76 -48.11 -14.58
N LEU A 602 14.92 -47.22 -14.05
CA LEU A 602 15.32 -45.91 -13.52
C LEU A 602 16.11 -46.03 -12.23
N GLY A 603 15.77 -46.97 -11.34
CA GLY A 603 16.52 -47.27 -10.13
C GLY A 603 17.91 -47.88 -10.43
N ALA A 604 18.03 -48.72 -11.47
CA ALA A 604 19.31 -49.30 -11.89
C ALA A 604 20.23 -48.23 -12.54
N ARG A 605 19.70 -47.27 -13.27
CA ARG A 605 20.49 -46.16 -13.84
C ARG A 605 21.01 -45.20 -12.75
N ARG A 606 20.22 -44.91 -11.70
CA ARG A 606 20.69 -44.08 -10.58
C ARG A 606 21.80 -44.76 -9.73
N ARG A 607 21.79 -46.09 -9.60
CA ARG A 607 22.88 -46.80 -8.90
C ARG A 607 24.19 -46.89 -9.71
N ARG A 608 24.13 -46.80 -11.05
CA ARG A 608 25.37 -46.76 -11.86
C ARG A 608 26.02 -45.37 -11.89
N SER A 609 25.24 -44.28 -11.79
CA SER A 609 25.80 -42.92 -11.73
C SER A 609 26.43 -42.60 -10.36
N SER A 610 25.92 -43.18 -9.26
CA SER A 610 26.53 -43.01 -7.94
C SER A 610 27.82 -43.81 -7.71
N LEU A 611 28.04 -44.89 -8.48
CA LEU A 611 29.27 -45.66 -8.43
C LEU A 611 30.39 -45.07 -9.31
N GLN A 612 30.05 -44.24 -10.29
CA GLN A 612 31.04 -43.59 -11.15
C GLN A 612 31.57 -42.29 -10.52
N CYS A 613 30.74 -41.58 -9.73
CA CYS A 613 31.17 -40.39 -8.99
C CYS A 613 32.07 -40.70 -7.78
N ALA A 614 32.02 -41.93 -7.25
CA ALA A 614 32.89 -42.37 -6.12
C ALA A 614 34.28 -42.86 -6.57
N ARG A 615 34.54 -42.92 -7.89
CA ARG A 615 35.84 -43.37 -8.42
C ARG A 615 36.74 -42.20 -8.87
N GLU A 616 36.18 -41.00 -9.11
CA GLU A 616 36.98 -39.82 -9.51
C GLU A 616 37.41 -38.91 -8.34
N SER A 617 37.10 -39.28 -7.10
CA SER A 617 37.57 -38.55 -5.90
C SER A 617 38.71 -39.23 -5.15
N ARG A 618 39.42 -40.17 -5.80
CA ARG A 618 40.64 -40.88 -5.24
C ARG A 618 41.77 -41.02 -6.24
N GLU A 619 41.97 -40.03 -7.11
CA GLU A 619 43.26 -39.81 -7.75
C GLU A 619 43.68 -38.33 -7.62
#